data_1f9f352222e54becb6699097c146d88e
#
_entry.id   1f9f352222e54becb6699097c146d88e
#
_cell.length_a   1.000
_cell.length_b   1.000
_cell.length_c   1.000
_cell.angle_alpha   90.00
_cell.angle_beta   90.00
_cell.angle_gamma   90.00
#
_symmetry.space_group_name_H-M   'P 1'
#
loop_
_entity.id
_entity.type
_entity.pdbx_description
1 polymer ?
#
loop_
_entity_poly.entity_id
_entity_poly.type
_entity_poly.pdbx_seq_one_letter_code
_entity_poly.pdbx_strand_id
1 'polypeptide(L)'
;MKLLPLEAGRHLLDATHFYAGIPEILDLAVGLNVELSVLTNKKAAYSEAILAGLGYAGGFGRILGGDSPWGLKPSPSGLRSILVESAVPPERTCMIGDSVVDMETARAAGVQSAGALWGFGSERALRDAGASRV
;
A
#
# COMPACT_ATOMS: atom_id res chain seq x y z
N MET A 1 0.00 -1.52 1.04
CA MET A 1 0.83 -1.84 2.21
C MET A 1 2.09 -1.00 2.19
N LYS A 2 2.54 -0.56 3.33
CA LYS A 2 3.72 0.29 3.45
C LYS A 2 4.89 -0.47 4.03
N LEU A 3 6.05 -0.34 3.40
CA LEU A 3 7.33 -0.79 3.94
C LEU A 3 7.92 0.32 4.82
N LEU A 4 8.92 -0.01 5.65
CA LEU A 4 9.62 0.99 6.44
C LEU A 4 10.17 2.11 5.55
N PRO A 5 10.18 3.36 6.04
CA PRO A 5 10.79 4.47 5.32
C PRO A 5 12.25 4.15 5.04
N LEU A 6 12.67 4.45 3.83
CA LEU A 6 14.02 4.24 3.39
C LEU A 6 14.67 5.56 3.06
N GLU A 7 15.92 5.71 3.44
CA GLU A 7 16.78 6.70 2.83
C GLU A 7 16.98 6.33 1.35
N ALA A 8 16.80 7.31 0.46
CA ALA A 8 17.06 7.10 -0.95
C ALA A 8 18.54 6.81 -1.20
N GLY A 9 18.84 5.86 -2.05
CA GLY A 9 20.19 5.60 -2.52
C GLY A 9 20.68 4.17 -2.39
N ARG A 10 22.01 4.02 -2.38
CA ARG A 10 22.72 2.71 -2.44
C ARG A 10 22.49 1.76 -1.25
N HIS A 11 21.90 2.25 -0.17
CA HIS A 11 21.59 1.46 1.03
C HIS A 11 20.10 1.08 1.12
N LEU A 12 19.42 1.02 -0.01
CA LEU A 12 17.99 0.80 -0.11
C LEU A 12 17.48 -0.41 0.68
N LEU A 13 18.29 -1.46 0.82
CA LEU A 13 17.89 -2.70 1.47
C LEU A 13 18.57 -2.93 2.84
N ASP A 14 19.55 -2.14 3.22
CA ASP A 14 20.39 -2.43 4.39
C ASP A 14 19.62 -2.47 5.72
N ALA A 15 18.61 -1.62 5.88
CA ALA A 15 17.78 -1.56 7.07
C ALA A 15 16.29 -1.84 6.79
N THR A 16 15.95 -2.27 5.58
CA THR A 16 14.57 -2.49 5.18
C THR A 16 14.11 -3.86 5.61
N HIS A 17 13.00 -3.90 6.34
CA HIS A 17 12.30 -5.11 6.70
C HIS A 17 10.80 -4.84 6.81
N PHE A 18 10.01 -5.88 6.78
CA PHE A 18 8.59 -5.75 7.07
C PHE A 18 8.37 -5.51 8.57
N TYR A 19 7.33 -4.77 8.89
CA TYR A 19 6.80 -4.76 10.26
C TYR A 19 6.38 -6.18 10.66
N ALA A 20 6.47 -6.46 11.96
CA ALA A 20 6.06 -7.75 12.51
C ALA A 20 4.62 -8.09 12.11
N GLY A 21 4.39 -9.32 11.68
CA GLY A 21 3.08 -9.81 11.27
C GLY A 21 2.74 -9.58 9.79
N ILE A 22 3.46 -8.75 9.08
CA ILE A 22 3.18 -8.48 7.66
C ILE A 22 3.44 -9.69 6.77
N PRO A 23 4.56 -10.42 6.88
CA PRO A 23 4.77 -11.63 6.08
C PRO A 23 3.64 -12.65 6.24
N GLU A 24 3.15 -12.85 7.45
CA GLU A 24 2.07 -13.78 7.76
C GLU A 24 0.74 -13.34 7.12
N ILE A 25 0.47 -12.02 7.14
CA ILE A 25 -0.72 -11.46 6.47
C ILE A 25 -0.64 -11.64 4.96
N LEU A 26 0.54 -11.42 4.37
CA LEU A 26 0.73 -11.60 2.92
C LEU A 26 0.53 -13.06 2.53
N ASP A 27 1.09 -14.00 3.28
CA ASP A 27 0.96 -15.43 3.03
C ASP A 27 -0.50 -15.88 3.17
N LEU A 28 -1.21 -15.36 4.17
CA LEU A 28 -2.64 -15.62 4.35
C LEU A 28 -3.45 -15.09 3.17
N ALA A 29 -3.18 -13.89 2.71
CA ALA A 29 -3.87 -13.28 1.58
C ALA A 29 -3.68 -14.11 0.30
N VAL A 30 -2.46 -14.55 0.02
CA VAL A 30 -2.16 -15.43 -1.11
C VAL A 30 -2.91 -16.75 -0.99
N GLY A 31 -2.93 -17.37 0.19
CA GLY A 31 -3.66 -18.60 0.46
C GLY A 31 -5.18 -18.48 0.28
N LEU A 32 -5.73 -17.29 0.47
CA LEU A 32 -7.16 -16.99 0.27
C LEU A 32 -7.48 -16.45 -1.14
N ASN A 33 -6.53 -16.46 -2.06
CA ASN A 33 -6.66 -15.89 -3.41
C ASN A 33 -7.02 -14.39 -3.39
N VAL A 34 -6.52 -13.65 -2.42
CA VAL A 34 -6.64 -12.19 -2.39
C VAL A 34 -5.54 -11.60 -3.25
N GLU A 35 -5.94 -10.81 -4.23
CA GLU A 35 -4.98 -10.08 -5.06
C GLU A 35 -4.34 -8.95 -4.25
N LEU A 36 -3.03 -8.87 -4.31
CA LEU A 36 -2.23 -7.84 -3.64
C LEU A 36 -1.69 -6.84 -4.64
N SER A 37 -1.79 -5.56 -4.32
CA SER A 37 -1.21 -4.47 -5.09
C SER A 37 -0.54 -3.46 -4.17
N VAL A 38 0.43 -2.73 -4.69
CA VAL A 38 1.09 -1.63 -3.98
C VAL A 38 0.75 -0.32 -4.66
N LEU A 39 0.33 0.65 -3.88
CA LEU A 39 0.18 2.04 -4.30
C LEU A 39 1.05 2.93 -3.41
N THR A 40 2.04 3.58 -3.98
CA THR A 40 3.03 4.36 -3.24
C THR A 40 3.34 5.68 -3.94
N ASN A 41 3.69 6.72 -3.17
CA ASN A 41 4.19 7.96 -3.73
C ASN A 41 5.69 7.91 -4.10
N LYS A 42 6.38 6.84 -3.73
CA LYS A 42 7.76 6.58 -4.18
C LYS A 42 7.75 6.09 -5.63
N LYS A 43 8.90 6.16 -6.28
CA LYS A 43 9.05 5.57 -7.62
C LYS A 43 8.82 4.06 -7.58
N ALA A 44 8.12 3.53 -8.58
CA ALA A 44 7.81 2.10 -8.66
C ALA A 44 9.05 1.22 -8.56
N ALA A 45 10.13 1.59 -9.26
CA ALA A 45 11.38 0.83 -9.25
C ALA A 45 11.97 0.63 -7.85
N TYR A 46 11.82 1.60 -6.95
CA TYR A 46 12.29 1.46 -5.56
C TYR A 46 11.45 0.43 -4.79
N SER A 47 10.14 0.48 -4.94
CA SER A 47 9.24 -0.48 -4.29
C SER A 47 9.45 -1.90 -4.83
N GLU A 48 9.63 -2.05 -6.12
CA GLU A 48 9.95 -3.33 -6.75
C GLU A 48 11.25 -3.92 -6.21
N ALA A 49 12.32 -3.11 -6.12
CA ALA A 49 13.60 -3.53 -5.58
C ALA A 49 13.50 -3.93 -4.10
N ILE A 50 12.75 -3.20 -3.30
CA ILE A 50 12.52 -3.51 -1.88
C ILE A 50 11.80 -4.85 -1.75
N LEU A 51 10.70 -5.03 -2.48
CA LEU A 51 9.92 -6.27 -2.42
C LEU A 51 10.72 -7.47 -2.90
N ALA A 52 11.51 -7.31 -3.96
CA ALA A 52 12.41 -8.36 -4.43
C ALA A 52 13.45 -8.73 -3.38
N GLY A 53 14.06 -7.74 -2.73
CA GLY A 53 15.03 -7.96 -1.65
C GLY A 53 14.44 -8.62 -0.41
N LEU A 54 13.13 -8.43 -0.17
CA LEU A 54 12.39 -9.06 0.93
C LEU A 54 11.78 -10.42 0.56
N GLY A 55 12.03 -10.91 -0.65
CA GLY A 55 11.56 -12.22 -1.09
C GLY A 55 10.13 -12.25 -1.66
N TYR A 56 9.56 -11.08 -1.96
CA TYR A 56 8.18 -10.96 -2.46
C TYR A 56 8.08 -10.47 -3.91
N ALA A 57 9.15 -10.62 -4.70
CA ALA A 57 9.08 -10.35 -6.14
C ALA A 57 8.00 -11.23 -6.78
N GLY A 58 7.07 -10.61 -7.50
CA GLY A 58 5.95 -11.33 -8.12
C GLY A 58 4.79 -11.70 -7.20
N GLY A 59 4.87 -11.41 -5.89
CA GLY A 59 3.75 -11.59 -4.96
C GLY A 59 2.64 -10.55 -5.07
N PHE A 60 2.89 -9.49 -5.84
CA PHE A 60 1.95 -8.40 -6.07
C PHE A 60 1.54 -8.34 -7.54
N GLY A 61 0.25 -8.23 -7.78
CA GLY A 61 -0.29 -8.12 -9.14
C GLY A 61 0.09 -6.80 -9.81
N ARG A 62 0.18 -5.72 -9.03
CA ARG A 62 0.58 -4.42 -9.52
C ARG A 62 1.33 -3.61 -8.47
N ILE A 63 2.38 -2.93 -8.92
CA ILE A 63 3.11 -1.94 -8.12
C ILE A 63 3.02 -0.60 -8.85
N LEU A 64 2.26 0.34 -8.29
CA LEU A 64 2.03 1.65 -8.86
C LEU A 64 2.74 2.70 -8.03
N GLY A 65 3.75 3.33 -8.62
CA GLY A 65 4.54 4.37 -7.99
C GLY A 65 4.04 5.78 -8.27
N GLY A 66 4.62 6.74 -7.55
CA GLY A 66 4.34 8.16 -7.75
C GLY A 66 4.82 8.72 -9.09
N ASP A 67 5.66 7.99 -9.80
CA ASP A 67 6.12 8.29 -11.16
C ASP A 67 5.16 7.76 -12.25
N SER A 68 4.04 7.17 -11.86
CA SER A 68 3.00 6.73 -12.79
C SER A 68 2.23 7.93 -13.37
N PRO A 69 1.55 7.76 -14.52
CA PRO A 69 0.73 8.82 -15.11
C PRO A 69 -0.50 9.20 -14.26
N TRP A 70 -0.80 8.41 -13.22
CA TRP A 70 -1.95 8.62 -12.35
C TRP A 70 -1.71 9.61 -11.21
N GLY A 71 -0.46 10.06 -11.05
CA GLY A 71 -0.07 11.05 -10.03
C GLY A 71 0.08 10.45 -8.64
N LEU A 72 0.10 11.35 -7.66
CA LEU A 72 0.40 11.05 -6.26
C LEU A 72 -0.87 10.90 -5.44
N LYS A 73 -0.80 10.06 -4.39
CA LYS A 73 -1.80 10.11 -3.31
C LYS A 73 -1.75 11.50 -2.65
N PRO A 74 -2.86 12.11 -2.25
CA PRO A 74 -4.18 11.51 -2.06
C PRO A 74 -5.08 11.48 -3.30
N SER A 75 -4.60 11.77 -4.51
CA SER A 75 -5.41 11.57 -5.71
C SER A 75 -5.90 10.11 -5.78
N PRO A 76 -7.17 9.85 -6.03
CA PRO A 76 -7.70 8.50 -6.14
C PRO A 76 -7.39 7.82 -7.48
N SER A 77 -6.80 8.54 -8.44
CA SER A 77 -6.62 8.05 -9.81
C SER A 77 -5.80 6.77 -9.90
N GLY A 78 -4.70 6.69 -9.14
CA GLY A 78 -3.88 5.48 -9.09
C GLY A 78 -4.66 4.28 -8.54
N LEU A 79 -5.37 4.46 -7.44
CA LEU A 79 -6.18 3.39 -6.85
C LEU A 79 -7.30 2.94 -7.79
N ARG A 80 -7.97 3.88 -8.43
CA ARG A 80 -9.00 3.56 -9.43
C ARG A 80 -8.44 2.78 -10.61
N SER A 81 -7.24 3.09 -11.07
CA SER A 81 -6.60 2.33 -12.15
C SER A 81 -6.30 0.89 -11.74
N ILE A 82 -5.92 0.67 -10.49
CA ILE A 82 -5.74 -0.68 -9.94
C ILE A 82 -7.06 -1.44 -9.94
N LEU A 83 -8.14 -0.81 -9.48
CA LEU A 83 -9.48 -1.43 -9.46
C LEU A 83 -9.94 -1.85 -10.86
N VAL A 84 -9.73 -1.00 -11.85
CA VAL A 84 -10.10 -1.30 -13.24
C VAL A 84 -9.33 -2.49 -13.78
N GLU A 85 -8.02 -2.54 -13.57
CA GLU A 85 -7.19 -3.63 -14.07
C GLU A 85 -7.45 -4.96 -13.36
N SER A 86 -7.67 -4.92 -12.05
CA SER A 86 -7.98 -6.14 -11.29
C SER A 86 -9.41 -6.63 -11.48
N ALA A 87 -10.27 -5.80 -12.05
CA ALA A 87 -11.71 -6.06 -12.19
C ALA A 87 -12.40 -6.39 -10.86
N VAL A 88 -11.86 -5.85 -9.76
CA VAL A 88 -12.44 -6.01 -8.42
C VAL A 88 -13.21 -4.74 -8.06
N PRO A 89 -14.46 -4.84 -7.62
CA PRO A 89 -15.24 -3.67 -7.26
C PRO A 89 -14.72 -3.04 -5.94
N PRO A 90 -14.93 -1.72 -5.76
CA PRO A 90 -14.47 -1.00 -4.57
C PRO A 90 -14.92 -1.63 -3.25
N GLU A 91 -16.14 -2.19 -3.21
CA GLU A 91 -16.73 -2.80 -2.01
C GLU A 91 -15.98 -4.08 -1.57
N ARG A 92 -15.22 -4.69 -2.46
CA ARG A 92 -14.40 -5.87 -2.20
C ARG A 92 -12.92 -5.56 -2.10
N THR A 93 -12.58 -4.30 -1.99
CA THR A 93 -11.21 -3.83 -1.93
C THR A 93 -10.96 -3.10 -0.61
N CYS A 94 -9.80 -3.33 -0.03
CA CYS A 94 -9.36 -2.62 1.17
C CYS A 94 -7.97 -2.04 0.93
N MET A 95 -7.81 -0.76 1.21
CA MET A 95 -6.50 -0.11 1.23
C MET A 95 -5.95 -0.12 2.64
N ILE A 96 -4.75 -0.66 2.81
CA ILE A 96 -4.05 -0.66 4.10
C ILE A 96 -2.94 0.38 4.03
N GLY A 97 -2.90 1.26 5.01
CA GLY A 97 -1.91 2.31 5.08
C GLY A 97 -1.72 2.85 6.49
N ASP A 98 -0.69 3.64 6.69
CA ASP A 98 -0.31 4.19 7.99
C ASP A 98 -0.40 5.72 8.06
N SER A 99 -0.91 6.36 7.02
CA SER A 99 -0.97 7.82 6.94
C SER A 99 -2.35 8.34 6.57
N VAL A 100 -2.60 9.58 6.93
CA VAL A 100 -3.80 10.33 6.53
C VAL A 100 -3.98 10.32 5.01
N VAL A 101 -2.89 10.45 4.27
CA VAL A 101 -2.90 10.43 2.79
C VAL A 101 -3.46 9.11 2.25
N ASP A 102 -3.12 7.98 2.87
CA ASP A 102 -3.65 6.68 2.47
C ASP A 102 -5.17 6.59 2.70
N MET A 103 -5.63 7.07 3.86
CA MET A 103 -7.06 7.05 4.20
C MET A 103 -7.88 7.97 3.28
N GLU A 104 -7.35 9.15 3.00
CA GLU A 104 -7.98 10.09 2.06
C GLU A 104 -8.08 9.52 0.65
N THR A 105 -7.02 8.84 0.19
CA THR A 105 -7.00 8.16 -1.12
C THR A 105 -8.10 7.11 -1.22
N ALA A 106 -8.18 6.24 -0.21
CA ALA A 106 -9.20 5.19 -0.16
C ALA A 106 -10.62 5.77 -0.15
N ARG A 107 -10.85 6.78 0.69
CA ARG A 107 -12.15 7.46 0.79
C ARG A 107 -12.55 8.09 -0.56
N ALA A 108 -11.63 8.78 -1.22
CA ALA A 108 -11.89 9.40 -2.51
C ALA A 108 -12.16 8.39 -3.63
N ALA A 109 -11.64 7.18 -3.52
CA ALA A 109 -11.89 6.09 -4.47
C ALA A 109 -13.11 5.23 -4.11
N GLY A 110 -13.74 5.45 -2.95
CA GLY A 110 -14.86 4.64 -2.48
C GLY A 110 -14.47 3.25 -1.98
N VAL A 111 -13.22 3.10 -1.54
CA VAL A 111 -12.64 1.84 -1.08
C VAL A 111 -12.59 1.84 0.44
N GLN A 112 -12.80 0.68 1.06
CA GLN A 112 -12.58 0.53 2.48
C GLN A 112 -11.10 0.71 2.83
N SER A 113 -10.82 1.15 4.05
CA SER A 113 -9.44 1.34 4.50
C SER A 113 -9.20 0.79 5.89
N ALA A 114 -7.99 0.32 6.11
CA ALA A 114 -7.50 -0.08 7.42
C ALA A 114 -6.22 0.71 7.73
N GLY A 115 -6.24 1.39 8.86
CA GLY A 115 -5.10 2.15 9.34
C GLY A 115 -4.15 1.30 10.18
N ALA A 116 -2.88 1.30 9.84
CA ALA A 116 -1.83 0.60 10.58
C ALA A 116 -1.24 1.52 11.64
N LEU A 117 -1.43 1.19 12.92
CA LEU A 117 -1.00 2.04 14.05
C LEU A 117 0.49 1.99 14.33
N TRP A 118 1.20 1.01 13.82
CA TRP A 118 2.66 0.91 13.99
C TRP A 118 3.46 1.78 13.02
N GLY A 119 2.78 2.56 12.18
CA GLY A 119 3.39 3.49 11.23
C GLY A 119 3.37 4.94 11.72
N PHE A 120 3.20 5.88 10.80
CA PHE A 120 3.34 7.32 11.06
C PHE A 120 2.10 8.00 11.63
N GLY A 121 0.91 7.56 11.28
CA GLY A 121 -0.33 8.20 11.69
C GLY A 121 -0.77 7.77 13.09
N SER A 122 -1.34 8.73 13.84
CA SER A 122 -2.05 8.39 15.08
C SER A 122 -3.41 7.78 14.77
N GLU A 123 -3.94 6.99 15.70
CA GLU A 123 -5.30 6.43 15.59
C GLU A 123 -6.34 7.50 15.28
N ARG A 124 -6.30 8.60 16.03
CA ARG A 124 -7.21 9.72 15.84
C ARG A 124 -7.12 10.30 14.44
N ALA A 125 -5.91 10.59 13.96
CA ALA A 125 -5.70 11.17 12.65
C ALA A 125 -6.20 10.25 11.52
N LEU A 126 -5.95 8.95 11.65
CA LEU A 126 -6.40 7.96 10.67
C LEU A 126 -7.93 7.83 10.65
N ARG A 127 -8.57 7.83 11.83
CA ARG A 127 -10.04 7.81 11.93
C ARG A 127 -10.67 9.08 11.37
N ASP A 128 -10.12 10.25 11.70
CA ASP A 128 -10.59 11.54 11.20
C ASP A 128 -10.46 11.64 9.67
N ALA A 129 -9.44 11.01 9.09
CA ALA A 129 -9.25 10.92 7.64
C ALA A 129 -10.17 9.91 6.94
N GLY A 130 -10.92 9.12 7.69
CA GLY A 130 -11.93 8.22 7.17
C GLY A 130 -11.56 6.74 7.18
N ALA A 131 -10.59 6.33 8.01
CA ALA A 131 -10.28 4.91 8.17
C ALA A 131 -11.52 4.11 8.55
N SER A 132 -11.81 3.05 7.80
CA SER A 132 -12.92 2.15 8.10
C SER A 132 -12.60 1.30 9.34
N ARG A 133 -11.33 0.99 9.52
CA ARG A 133 -10.80 0.24 10.65
C ARG A 133 -9.41 0.78 11.02
N VAL A 134 -9.03 0.57 12.24
CA VAL A 134 -7.69 0.88 12.75
C VAL A 134 -7.25 -0.23 13.70
#